data_a94e88eb77af204f8556a05eab71a21d
#
_entry.id   a94e88eb77af204f8556a05eab71a21d
#
_cell.length_a   1.000
_cell.length_b   1.000
_cell.length_c   1.000
_cell.angle_alpha   90.00
_cell.angle_beta   90.00
_cell.angle_gamma   90.00
#
_symmetry.space_group_name_H-M   'P 1'
#
loop_
_entity.id
_entity.type
_entity.pdbx_description
1 polymer ?
#
loop_
_entity_poly.entity_id
_entity_poly.type
_entity_poly.pdbx_seq_one_letter_code
_entity_poly.pdbx_strand_id
1 'polypeptide(L)'
;MTRVEPRRLVAALALLNLGVLVYCLCVLTTTGQTVDQGLMVSAESLSGDLAEICAEFVELVAPVSAAGAVLVVCLIAWRGNRIALALRAGIMTLGPIATAWILKYSLDRPNLDGLVQHNSFPSGTLTCVTAVVCAVYLATARRWRIVVAINGALLIVGTAVSVVVLKWHRPSDALGALLLVGCYALAVSAFPIRISSPRHSTLADPGNERLAQV
;
A
#
# COMPACT_ATOMS: atom_id res chain seq x y z
N MET A 1 3.36 -1.98 28.57
CA MET A 1 4.14 -1.62 27.38
C MET A 1 3.78 -2.58 26.26
N THR A 2 3.32 -2.09 25.10
CA THR A 2 3.09 -2.93 23.92
C THR A 2 4.46 -3.25 23.32
N ARG A 3 4.82 -4.52 23.23
CA ARG A 3 6.10 -4.92 22.65
C ARG A 3 6.05 -4.72 21.13
N VAL A 4 7.08 -4.08 20.59
CA VAL A 4 7.35 -4.03 19.15
C VAL A 4 7.56 -5.47 18.65
N GLU A 5 7.02 -5.80 17.48
CA GLU A 5 7.19 -7.12 16.86
C GLU A 5 8.43 -7.15 15.94
N PRO A 6 9.60 -7.59 16.45
CA PRO A 6 10.87 -7.48 15.71
C PRO A 6 10.87 -8.29 14.42
N ARG A 7 10.13 -9.42 14.37
CA ARG A 7 10.01 -10.24 13.16
C ARG A 7 9.43 -9.47 11.98
N ARG A 8 8.46 -8.57 12.23
CA ARG A 8 7.87 -7.73 11.17
C ARG A 8 8.85 -6.67 10.68
N LEU A 9 9.68 -6.11 11.56
CA LEU A 9 10.73 -5.17 11.15
C LEU A 9 11.81 -5.86 10.31
N VAL A 10 12.21 -7.07 10.67
CA VAL A 10 13.14 -7.87 9.86
C VAL A 10 12.53 -8.17 8.49
N ALA A 11 11.26 -8.56 8.44
CA ALA A 11 10.57 -8.81 7.17
C ALA A 11 10.42 -7.51 6.34
N ALA A 12 10.15 -6.36 6.97
CA ALA A 12 10.12 -5.07 6.29
C ALA A 12 11.48 -4.73 5.67
N LEU A 13 12.56 -4.94 6.42
CA LEU A 13 13.93 -4.74 5.93
C LEU A 13 14.27 -5.69 4.78
N ALA A 14 13.81 -6.94 4.84
CA ALA A 14 13.99 -7.89 3.76
C ALA A 14 13.27 -7.45 2.47
N LEU A 15 12.03 -6.93 2.57
CA LEU A 15 11.32 -6.38 1.41
C LEU A 15 12.00 -5.13 0.85
N LEU A 16 12.54 -4.26 1.71
CA LEU A 16 13.31 -3.10 1.27
C LEU A 16 14.54 -3.52 0.49
N ASN A 17 15.33 -4.47 1.02
CA ASN A 17 16.52 -4.98 0.33
C ASN A 17 16.16 -5.66 -1.00
N LEU A 18 15.04 -6.40 -1.04
CA LEU A 18 14.56 -7.00 -2.29
C LEU A 18 14.16 -5.91 -3.31
N GLY A 19 13.53 -4.82 -2.86
CA GLY A 19 13.22 -3.66 -3.71
C GLY A 19 14.48 -3.00 -4.29
N VAL A 20 15.52 -2.83 -3.46
CA VAL A 20 16.84 -2.34 -3.92
C VAL A 20 17.45 -3.31 -4.92
N LEU A 21 17.39 -4.62 -4.67
CA LEU A 21 17.91 -5.63 -5.58
C LEU A 21 17.18 -5.61 -6.93
N VAL A 22 15.85 -5.51 -6.94
CA VAL A 22 15.04 -5.36 -8.16
C VAL A 22 15.48 -4.11 -8.94
N TYR A 23 15.65 -2.98 -8.26
CA TYR A 23 16.15 -1.77 -8.91
C TYR A 23 17.54 -2.00 -9.52
N CYS A 24 18.49 -2.54 -8.76
CA CYS A 24 19.86 -2.78 -9.24
C CYS A 24 19.90 -3.73 -10.43
N LEU A 25 19.11 -4.82 -10.41
CA LEU A 25 19.14 -5.83 -11.46
C LEU A 25 18.30 -5.44 -12.68
N CYS A 26 17.09 -4.93 -12.49
CA CYS A 26 16.15 -4.69 -13.59
C CYS A 26 16.31 -3.27 -14.18
N VAL A 27 16.72 -2.27 -13.38
CA VAL A 27 16.79 -0.89 -13.84
C VAL A 27 18.21 -0.47 -14.24
N LEU A 28 19.24 -0.96 -13.51
CA LEU A 28 20.62 -0.54 -13.72
C LEU A 28 21.45 -1.46 -14.63
N THR A 29 20.89 -2.57 -15.14
CA THR A 29 21.61 -3.49 -16.04
C THR A 29 20.94 -3.56 -17.41
N THR A 30 21.75 -3.74 -18.47
CA THR A 30 21.25 -3.92 -19.84
C THR A 30 20.34 -5.16 -19.94
N THR A 31 20.78 -6.30 -19.40
CA THR A 31 19.99 -7.53 -19.42
C THR A 31 18.65 -7.34 -18.71
N GLY A 32 18.65 -6.72 -17.53
CA GLY A 32 17.43 -6.45 -16.79
C GLY A 32 16.45 -5.57 -17.55
N GLN A 33 16.93 -4.47 -18.14
CA GLN A 33 16.08 -3.58 -18.95
C GLN A 33 15.53 -4.29 -20.18
N THR A 34 16.34 -5.11 -20.87
CA THR A 34 15.90 -5.85 -22.07
C THR A 34 14.81 -6.87 -21.71
N VAL A 35 15.00 -7.64 -20.64
CA VAL A 35 13.99 -8.61 -20.19
C VAL A 35 12.71 -7.92 -19.76
N ASP A 36 12.83 -6.86 -18.96
CA ASP A 36 11.69 -6.08 -18.44
C ASP A 36 10.87 -5.44 -19.58
N GLN A 37 11.56 -4.87 -20.56
CA GLN A 37 10.96 -4.33 -21.79
C GLN A 37 10.29 -5.42 -22.62
N GLY A 38 10.96 -6.57 -22.81
CA GLY A 38 10.42 -7.70 -23.55
C GLY A 38 9.13 -8.24 -22.94
N LEU A 39 9.07 -8.35 -21.61
CA LEU A 39 7.84 -8.75 -20.90
C LEU A 39 6.71 -7.74 -21.09
N MET A 40 6.99 -6.44 -21.06
CA MET A 40 6.01 -5.39 -21.27
C MET A 40 5.43 -5.45 -22.70
N VAL A 41 6.29 -5.60 -23.71
CA VAL A 41 5.87 -5.72 -25.12
C VAL A 41 5.07 -7.01 -25.35
N SER A 42 5.48 -8.12 -24.72
CA SER A 42 4.73 -9.37 -24.81
C SER A 42 3.33 -9.25 -24.18
N ALA A 43 3.21 -8.57 -23.07
CA ALA A 43 1.92 -8.31 -22.42
C ALA A 43 0.98 -7.50 -23.33
N GLU A 44 1.49 -6.49 -24.01
CA GLU A 44 0.73 -5.71 -25.00
C GLU A 44 0.26 -6.59 -26.17
N SER A 45 1.15 -7.38 -26.74
CA SER A 45 0.83 -8.20 -27.92
C SER A 45 -0.25 -9.26 -27.63
N LEU A 46 -0.39 -9.69 -26.39
CA LEU A 46 -1.40 -10.66 -25.95
C LEU A 46 -2.72 -9.99 -25.53
N SER A 47 -2.74 -8.66 -25.40
CA SER A 47 -3.87 -7.99 -24.77
C SER A 47 -5.07 -7.74 -25.69
N GLY A 48 -4.88 -7.54 -27.01
CA GLY A 48 -5.98 -7.24 -27.93
C GLY A 48 -6.96 -6.21 -27.35
N ASP A 49 -8.26 -6.58 -27.29
CA ASP A 49 -9.32 -5.73 -26.71
C ASP A 49 -9.18 -5.50 -25.20
N LEU A 50 -8.33 -6.26 -24.52
CA LEU A 50 -8.06 -6.09 -23.08
C LEU A 50 -7.40 -4.74 -22.76
N ALA A 51 -6.69 -4.14 -23.71
CA ALA A 51 -6.04 -2.83 -23.51
C ALA A 51 -7.06 -1.72 -23.22
N GLU A 52 -8.21 -1.72 -23.91
CA GLU A 52 -9.29 -0.76 -23.67
C GLU A 52 -9.88 -0.94 -22.26
N ILE A 53 -10.18 -2.18 -21.88
CA ILE A 53 -10.66 -2.52 -20.53
C ILE A 53 -9.64 -2.09 -19.46
N CYS A 54 -8.35 -2.29 -19.70
CA CYS A 54 -7.30 -1.88 -18.79
C CYS A 54 -7.23 -0.34 -18.65
N ALA A 55 -7.44 0.40 -19.74
CA ALA A 55 -7.45 1.86 -19.73
C ALA A 55 -8.63 2.39 -18.91
N GLU A 56 -9.83 1.95 -19.20
CA GLU A 56 -11.03 2.34 -18.43
C GLU A 56 -10.92 1.98 -16.94
N PHE A 57 -10.36 0.79 -16.65
CA PHE A 57 -10.16 0.35 -15.28
C PHE A 57 -9.21 1.29 -14.52
N VAL A 58 -8.06 1.65 -15.09
CA VAL A 58 -7.07 2.52 -14.40
C VAL A 58 -7.57 3.95 -14.29
N GLU A 59 -8.25 4.47 -15.31
CA GLU A 59 -8.88 5.81 -15.28
C GLU A 59 -9.89 5.94 -14.14
N LEU A 60 -10.63 4.87 -13.84
CA LEU A 60 -11.56 4.83 -12.72
C LEU A 60 -10.86 4.59 -11.38
N VAL A 61 -9.96 3.62 -11.31
CA VAL A 61 -9.36 3.16 -10.04
C VAL A 61 -8.41 4.18 -9.44
N ALA A 62 -7.64 4.91 -10.24
CA ALA A 62 -6.64 5.85 -9.74
C ALA A 62 -7.28 7.02 -8.93
N PRO A 63 -8.26 7.79 -9.46
CA PRO A 63 -8.90 8.87 -8.73
C PRO A 63 -9.77 8.37 -7.57
N VAL A 64 -10.46 7.23 -7.74
CA VAL A 64 -11.28 6.63 -6.67
C VAL A 64 -10.39 6.17 -5.51
N SER A 65 -9.20 5.63 -5.77
CA SER A 65 -8.26 5.26 -4.73
C SER A 65 -7.74 6.47 -3.97
N ALA A 66 -7.40 7.55 -4.67
CA ALA A 66 -6.95 8.80 -4.03
C ALA A 66 -8.05 9.41 -3.14
N ALA A 67 -9.27 9.50 -3.65
CA ALA A 67 -10.42 9.97 -2.87
C ALA A 67 -10.73 9.06 -1.67
N GLY A 68 -10.67 7.75 -1.87
CA GLY A 68 -10.83 6.74 -0.82
C GLY A 68 -9.81 6.88 0.31
N ALA A 69 -8.56 7.18 -0.03
CA ALA A 69 -7.51 7.44 0.96
C ALA A 69 -7.86 8.61 1.87
N VAL A 70 -8.22 9.74 1.27
CA VAL A 70 -8.61 10.95 2.01
C VAL A 70 -9.84 10.65 2.89
N LEU A 71 -10.85 9.99 2.34
CA LEU A 71 -12.07 9.64 3.07
C LEU A 71 -11.77 8.74 4.28
N VAL A 72 -10.92 7.71 4.12
CA VAL A 72 -10.54 6.80 5.22
C VAL A 72 -9.83 7.56 6.33
N VAL A 73 -8.88 8.43 6.00
CA VAL A 73 -8.18 9.25 6.99
C VAL A 73 -9.15 10.18 7.71
N CYS A 74 -10.04 10.87 6.98
CA CYS A 74 -11.05 11.77 7.55
C CYS A 74 -12.04 11.03 8.47
N LEU A 75 -12.56 9.88 8.05
CA LEU A 75 -13.50 9.09 8.86
C LEU A 75 -12.88 8.57 10.16
N ILE A 76 -11.61 8.17 10.10
CA ILE A 76 -10.88 7.72 11.29
C ILE A 76 -10.62 8.90 12.22
N ALA A 77 -10.23 10.06 11.68
CA ALA A 77 -10.01 11.28 12.45
C ALA A 77 -11.30 11.78 13.12
N TRP A 78 -12.43 11.75 12.41
CA TRP A 78 -13.72 12.21 12.94
C TRP A 78 -14.22 11.36 14.12
N ARG A 79 -13.97 10.08 14.14
CA ARG A 79 -14.37 9.20 15.26
C ARG A 79 -13.64 9.46 16.59
N GLY A 80 -12.95 10.58 16.71
CA GLY A 80 -12.70 11.41 17.91
C GLY A 80 -11.80 10.82 19.00
N ASN A 81 -11.39 9.59 19.07
CA ASN A 81 -10.43 9.10 20.08
C ASN A 81 -9.45 8.06 19.51
N ARG A 82 -9.21 8.14 18.19
CA ARG A 82 -8.40 7.17 17.46
C ARG A 82 -7.28 7.84 16.66
N ILE A 83 -6.71 8.92 17.21
CA ILE A 83 -5.60 9.66 16.57
C ILE A 83 -4.48 8.70 16.14
N ALA A 84 -4.14 7.74 16.99
CA ALA A 84 -3.12 6.74 16.66
C ALA A 84 -3.49 5.87 15.44
N LEU A 85 -4.77 5.56 15.25
CA LEU A 85 -5.24 4.82 14.06
C LEU A 85 -5.24 5.71 12.82
N ALA A 86 -5.63 6.99 12.96
CA ALA A 86 -5.59 7.97 11.88
C ALA A 86 -4.15 8.24 11.43
N LEU A 87 -3.22 8.43 12.36
CA LEU A 87 -1.78 8.58 12.07
C LEU A 87 -1.25 7.35 11.34
N ARG A 88 -1.63 6.17 11.79
CA ARG A 88 -1.21 4.91 11.18
C ARG A 88 -1.71 4.76 9.75
N ALA A 89 -2.99 5.08 9.50
CA ALA A 89 -3.56 5.09 8.16
C ALA A 89 -2.90 6.16 7.29
N GLY A 90 -2.64 7.34 7.83
CA GLY A 90 -1.92 8.42 7.16
C GLY A 90 -0.50 8.02 6.75
N ILE A 91 0.29 7.45 7.67
CA ILE A 91 1.64 6.95 7.38
C ILE A 91 1.58 5.84 6.32
N MET A 92 0.60 4.92 6.43
CA MET A 92 0.42 3.82 5.49
C MET A 92 0.04 4.31 4.09
N THR A 93 -0.68 5.41 3.98
CA THR A 93 -1.12 5.97 2.69
C THR A 93 -0.07 6.93 2.13
N LEU A 94 0.32 7.94 2.89
CA LEU A 94 1.17 9.03 2.39
C LEU A 94 2.64 8.64 2.34
N GLY A 95 3.11 7.80 3.27
CA GLY A 95 4.51 7.39 3.33
C GLY A 95 5.01 6.71 2.05
N PRO A 96 4.37 5.60 1.59
CA PRO A 96 4.77 4.94 0.34
C PRO A 96 4.65 5.85 -0.87
N ILE A 97 3.59 6.67 -0.96
CA ILE A 97 3.35 7.59 -2.07
C ILE A 97 4.48 8.63 -2.14
N ALA A 98 4.76 9.30 -1.02
CA ALA A 98 5.84 10.28 -0.96
C ALA A 98 7.20 9.65 -1.28
N THR A 99 7.46 8.45 -0.74
CA THR A 99 8.71 7.72 -1.02
C THR A 99 8.81 7.35 -2.50
N ALA A 100 7.73 6.85 -3.12
CA ALA A 100 7.73 6.54 -4.56
C ALA A 100 8.03 7.78 -5.41
N TRP A 101 7.47 8.94 -5.04
CA TRP A 101 7.78 10.21 -5.71
C TRP A 101 9.25 10.61 -5.54
N ILE A 102 9.77 10.56 -4.31
CA ILE A 102 11.19 10.87 -4.05
C ILE A 102 12.09 9.94 -4.86
N LEU A 103 11.84 8.62 -4.84
CA LEU A 103 12.63 7.66 -5.60
C LEU A 103 12.56 7.91 -7.12
N LYS A 104 11.38 8.24 -7.65
CA LYS A 104 11.19 8.55 -9.08
C LYS A 104 12.06 9.72 -9.56
N TYR A 105 12.25 10.73 -8.72
CA TYR A 105 13.06 11.91 -9.07
C TYR A 105 14.52 11.84 -8.63
N SER A 106 14.85 10.94 -7.68
CA SER A 106 16.21 10.81 -7.12
C SER A 106 17.00 9.65 -7.71
N LEU A 107 16.32 8.67 -8.30
CA LEU A 107 16.97 7.51 -8.91
C LEU A 107 17.08 7.69 -10.40
N ASP A 108 18.23 7.34 -10.96
CA ASP A 108 18.46 7.34 -12.38
C ASP A 108 17.99 6.03 -13.03
N ARG A 109 17.51 6.12 -14.27
CA ARG A 109 17.36 4.99 -15.18
C ARG A 109 18.27 5.23 -16.37
N PRO A 110 19.48 4.64 -16.41
CA PRO A 110 20.38 4.80 -17.53
C PRO A 110 19.73 4.23 -18.80
N ASN A 111 19.94 4.91 -19.94
CA ASN A 111 19.43 4.46 -21.24
C ASN A 111 20.32 3.33 -21.79
N LEU A 112 20.12 2.11 -21.34
CA LEU A 112 20.93 0.93 -21.70
C LEU A 112 20.30 0.11 -22.84
N ASP A 113 19.01 0.32 -23.13
CA ASP A 113 18.26 -0.36 -24.19
C ASP A 113 18.07 0.50 -25.47
N GLY A 114 18.65 1.70 -25.49
CA GLY A 114 18.54 2.63 -26.62
C GLY A 114 17.22 3.41 -26.68
N LEU A 115 16.31 3.20 -25.73
CA LEU A 115 15.03 3.90 -25.62
C LEU A 115 15.17 5.05 -24.63
N VAL A 116 15.02 6.28 -25.08
CA VAL A 116 15.03 7.47 -24.19
C VAL A 116 13.80 7.40 -23.29
N GLN A 117 14.01 7.14 -22.01
CA GLN A 117 12.93 7.04 -21.05
C GLN A 117 13.28 7.72 -19.73
N HIS A 118 12.28 8.37 -19.14
CA HIS A 118 12.40 8.86 -17.78
C HIS A 118 12.27 7.70 -16.79
N ASN A 119 12.84 7.86 -15.59
CA ASN A 119 12.68 6.85 -14.54
C ASN A 119 11.21 6.70 -14.16
N SER A 120 10.67 5.51 -14.37
CA SER A 120 9.29 5.12 -14.02
C SER A 120 9.21 4.31 -12.73
N PHE A 121 10.36 3.93 -12.15
CA PHE A 121 10.46 3.11 -10.94
C PHE A 121 10.37 3.96 -9.66
N PRO A 122 9.59 3.50 -8.66
CA PRO A 122 8.53 2.49 -8.75
C PRO A 122 7.23 3.05 -9.34
N SER A 123 6.28 2.17 -9.70
CA SER A 123 4.97 2.59 -10.23
C SER A 123 4.18 3.41 -9.22
N GLY A 124 3.91 4.69 -9.55
CA GLY A 124 3.15 5.59 -8.67
C GLY A 124 1.69 5.18 -8.53
N THR A 125 1.03 4.82 -9.63
CA THR A 125 -0.38 4.39 -9.64
C THR A 125 -0.57 3.14 -8.77
N LEU A 126 0.25 2.11 -8.98
CA LEU A 126 0.17 0.87 -8.20
C LEU A 126 0.55 1.09 -6.73
N THR A 127 1.51 1.97 -6.44
CA THR A 127 1.84 2.37 -5.06
C THR A 127 0.63 3.00 -4.37
N CYS A 128 -0.07 3.92 -5.04
CA CYS A 128 -1.25 4.59 -4.50
C CYS A 128 -2.35 3.59 -4.18
N VAL A 129 -2.76 2.77 -5.15
CA VAL A 129 -3.82 1.76 -4.99
C VAL A 129 -3.48 0.78 -3.85
N THR A 130 -2.26 0.25 -3.86
CA THR A 130 -1.83 -0.73 -2.85
C THR A 130 -1.77 -0.12 -1.45
N ALA A 131 -1.27 1.11 -1.31
CA ALA A 131 -1.21 1.82 -0.04
C ALA A 131 -2.61 2.07 0.55
N VAL A 132 -3.57 2.47 -0.28
CA VAL A 132 -4.97 2.65 0.13
C VAL A 132 -5.61 1.34 0.57
N VAL A 133 -5.46 0.29 -0.21
CA VAL A 133 -5.96 -1.05 0.15
C VAL A 133 -5.40 -1.50 1.50
N CYS A 134 -4.10 -1.34 1.73
CA CYS A 134 -3.48 -1.69 3.00
C CYS A 134 -3.98 -0.80 4.15
N ALA A 135 -4.17 0.49 3.95
CA ALA A 135 -4.72 1.40 4.96
C ALA A 135 -6.15 1.02 5.33
N VAL A 136 -7.01 0.73 4.34
CA VAL A 136 -8.39 0.24 4.54
C VAL A 136 -8.38 -1.08 5.30
N TYR A 137 -7.54 -2.03 4.90
CA TYR A 137 -7.40 -3.31 5.58
C TYR A 137 -7.04 -3.16 7.07
N LEU A 138 -6.07 -2.29 7.38
CA LEU A 138 -5.65 -2.02 8.75
C LEU A 138 -6.75 -1.36 9.58
N ALA A 139 -7.58 -0.53 8.96
CA ALA A 139 -8.70 0.16 9.61
C ALA A 139 -9.95 -0.74 9.78
N THR A 140 -10.02 -1.83 9.02
CA THR A 140 -11.21 -2.70 8.94
C THR A 140 -11.32 -3.63 10.15
N ALA A 141 -12.54 -3.80 10.67
CA ALA A 141 -12.85 -4.74 11.73
C ALA A 141 -12.56 -6.20 11.30
N ARG A 142 -12.08 -7.03 12.22
CA ARG A 142 -11.60 -8.41 11.94
C ARG A 142 -12.56 -9.24 11.07
N ARG A 143 -13.87 -9.11 11.31
CA ARG A 143 -14.92 -9.86 10.57
C ARG A 143 -14.97 -9.55 9.07
N TRP A 144 -14.53 -8.34 8.65
CA TRP A 144 -14.58 -7.90 7.26
C TRP A 144 -13.23 -7.96 6.55
N ARG A 145 -12.14 -8.31 7.27
CA ARG A 145 -10.78 -8.28 6.71
C ARG A 145 -10.60 -9.19 5.52
N ILE A 146 -11.24 -10.36 5.50
CA ILE A 146 -11.13 -11.30 4.38
C ILE A 146 -11.76 -10.70 3.11
N VAL A 147 -12.89 -10.03 3.24
CA VAL A 147 -13.57 -9.37 2.11
C VAL A 147 -12.71 -8.27 1.55
N VAL A 148 -12.15 -7.41 2.42
CA VAL A 148 -11.24 -6.33 2.01
C VAL A 148 -9.96 -6.89 1.40
N ALA A 149 -9.42 -7.99 1.93
CA ALA A 149 -8.22 -8.61 1.38
C ALA A 149 -8.45 -9.15 -0.03
N ILE A 150 -9.55 -9.87 -0.26
CA ILE A 150 -9.88 -10.45 -1.58
C ILE A 150 -10.10 -9.33 -2.61
N ASN A 151 -11.01 -8.37 -2.30
CA ASN A 151 -11.30 -7.28 -3.23
C ASN A 151 -10.07 -6.39 -3.46
N GLY A 152 -9.30 -6.13 -2.39
CA GLY A 152 -8.06 -5.37 -2.48
C GLY A 152 -7.00 -6.08 -3.33
N ALA A 153 -6.87 -7.40 -3.20
CA ALA A 153 -5.95 -8.18 -4.04
C ALA A 153 -6.36 -8.12 -5.52
N LEU A 154 -7.66 -8.22 -5.83
CA LEU A 154 -8.17 -8.09 -7.20
C LEU A 154 -7.87 -6.69 -7.78
N LEU A 155 -8.08 -5.63 -6.99
CA LEU A 155 -7.74 -4.27 -7.40
C LEU A 155 -6.24 -4.10 -7.66
N ILE A 156 -5.40 -4.63 -6.79
CA ILE A 156 -3.94 -4.55 -6.91
C ILE A 156 -3.47 -5.31 -8.16
N VAL A 157 -3.93 -6.55 -8.35
CA VAL A 157 -3.58 -7.37 -9.52
C VAL A 157 -4.08 -6.73 -10.80
N GLY A 158 -5.35 -6.29 -10.84
CA GLY A 158 -5.92 -5.60 -11.99
C GLY A 158 -5.11 -4.35 -12.35
N THR A 159 -4.75 -3.51 -11.35
CA THR A 159 -3.92 -2.33 -11.57
C THR A 159 -2.53 -2.70 -12.09
N ALA A 160 -1.88 -3.72 -11.50
CA ALA A 160 -0.54 -4.16 -11.91
C ALA A 160 -0.54 -4.65 -13.37
N VAL A 161 -1.55 -5.45 -13.76
CA VAL A 161 -1.71 -5.91 -15.14
C VAL A 161 -1.97 -4.71 -16.06
N SER A 162 -2.90 -3.84 -15.72
CA SER A 162 -3.27 -2.69 -16.55
C SER A 162 -2.10 -1.76 -16.83
N VAL A 163 -1.30 -1.40 -15.82
CA VAL A 163 -0.16 -0.47 -16.03
C VAL A 163 0.95 -1.08 -16.90
N VAL A 164 1.07 -2.42 -16.93
CA VAL A 164 2.02 -3.12 -17.79
C VAL A 164 1.48 -3.24 -19.22
N VAL A 165 0.22 -3.67 -19.39
CA VAL A 165 -0.46 -3.80 -20.69
C VAL A 165 -0.50 -2.45 -21.43
N LEU A 166 -0.78 -1.37 -20.71
CA LEU A 166 -0.81 -0.01 -21.26
C LEU A 166 0.59 0.59 -21.50
N LYS A 167 1.65 -0.14 -21.20
CA LYS A 167 3.06 0.34 -21.29
C LYS A 167 3.36 1.59 -20.47
N TRP A 168 2.55 1.86 -19.44
CA TRP A 168 2.85 2.95 -18.52
C TRP A 168 4.00 2.63 -17.59
N HIS A 169 4.14 1.34 -17.23
CA HIS A 169 5.15 0.84 -16.34
C HIS A 169 5.66 -0.53 -16.75
N ARG A 170 6.93 -0.79 -16.50
CA ARG A 170 7.53 -2.11 -16.67
C ARG A 170 7.15 -3.02 -15.51
N PRO A 171 7.21 -4.35 -15.68
CA PRO A 171 6.97 -5.31 -14.58
C PRO A 171 7.79 -5.04 -13.32
N SER A 172 9.06 -4.65 -13.46
CA SER A 172 9.92 -4.29 -12.33
C SER A 172 9.40 -3.07 -11.55
N ASP A 173 8.83 -2.06 -12.24
CA ASP A 173 8.26 -0.87 -11.61
C ASP A 173 7.04 -1.24 -10.75
N ALA A 174 6.23 -2.19 -11.23
CA ALA A 174 5.10 -2.74 -10.49
C ALA A 174 5.56 -3.54 -9.26
N LEU A 175 6.56 -4.41 -9.44
CA LEU A 175 7.14 -5.18 -8.35
C LEU A 175 7.75 -4.26 -7.28
N GLY A 176 8.49 -3.22 -7.69
CA GLY A 176 9.05 -2.21 -6.79
C GLY A 176 7.99 -1.51 -5.95
N ALA A 177 6.84 -1.17 -6.56
CA ALA A 177 5.70 -0.57 -5.86
C ALA A 177 5.12 -1.50 -4.77
N LEU A 178 4.93 -2.79 -5.09
CA LEU A 178 4.42 -3.78 -4.14
C LEU A 178 5.38 -4.00 -2.97
N LEU A 179 6.68 -4.09 -3.24
CA LEU A 179 7.72 -4.26 -2.23
C LEU A 179 7.81 -3.04 -1.30
N LEU A 180 7.74 -1.83 -1.87
CA LEU A 180 7.73 -0.59 -1.11
C LEU A 180 6.53 -0.53 -0.15
N VAL A 181 5.32 -0.75 -0.65
CA VAL A 181 4.11 -0.71 0.18
C VAL A 181 4.09 -1.85 1.19
N GLY A 182 4.53 -3.04 0.82
CA GLY A 182 4.69 -4.18 1.73
C GLY A 182 5.65 -3.89 2.88
N CYS A 183 6.78 -3.21 2.60
CA CYS A 183 7.72 -2.74 3.61
C CYS A 183 7.02 -1.81 4.62
N TYR A 184 6.30 -0.81 4.15
CA TYR A 184 5.53 0.11 5.02
C TYR A 184 4.46 -0.63 5.82
N ALA A 185 3.71 -1.55 5.21
CA ALA A 185 2.66 -2.32 5.88
C ALA A 185 3.21 -3.16 7.03
N LEU A 186 4.36 -3.82 6.84
CA LEU A 186 5.03 -4.58 7.88
C LEU A 186 5.60 -3.67 8.97
N ALA A 187 6.30 -2.58 8.60
CA ALA A 187 6.87 -1.62 9.54
C ALA A 187 5.78 -0.99 10.42
N VAL A 188 4.71 -0.48 9.81
CA VAL A 188 3.57 0.12 10.52
C VAL A 188 2.88 -0.91 11.43
N SER A 189 2.74 -2.15 10.99
CA SER A 189 2.10 -3.21 11.79
C SER A 189 2.99 -3.76 12.91
N ALA A 190 4.29 -3.49 12.90
CA ALA A 190 5.21 -3.87 13.97
C ALA A 190 4.97 -3.10 15.28
N PHE A 191 4.30 -1.95 15.21
CA PHE A 191 3.97 -1.12 16.38
C PHE A 191 2.49 -1.29 16.76
N PRO A 192 2.14 -2.17 17.70
CA PRO A 192 0.75 -2.39 18.10
C PRO A 192 0.16 -1.16 18.80
N ILE A 193 -1.04 -0.75 18.41
CA ILE A 193 -1.79 0.33 19.05
C ILE A 193 -2.76 -0.33 20.07
N ARG A 194 -2.69 0.09 21.33
CA ARG A 194 -3.75 -0.19 22.29
C ARG A 194 -4.96 0.70 21.97
N ILE A 195 -6.02 0.10 21.49
CA ILE A 195 -7.32 0.75 21.48
C ILE A 195 -7.84 0.63 22.93
N SER A 196 -7.76 1.71 23.70
CA SER A 196 -8.40 1.77 25.01
C SER A 196 -9.90 1.57 24.78
N SER A 197 -10.46 0.46 25.23
CA SER A 197 -11.92 0.37 25.34
C SER A 197 -12.37 1.44 26.35
N PRO A 198 -13.52 2.10 26.10
CA PRO A 198 -14.10 2.99 27.10
C PRO A 198 -14.21 2.19 28.40
N ARG A 199 -13.61 2.68 29.48
CA ARG A 199 -13.92 2.17 30.81
C ARG A 199 -15.43 2.34 30.97
N HIS A 200 -16.17 1.26 31.00
CA HIS A 200 -17.45 1.28 31.68
C HIS A 200 -17.12 1.75 33.10
N SER A 201 -17.36 3.02 33.38
CA SER A 201 -17.51 3.46 34.75
C SER A 201 -18.72 2.66 35.27
N THR A 202 -18.44 1.62 35.99
CA THR A 202 -19.41 1.04 36.90
C THR A 202 -19.77 2.23 37.81
N LEU A 203 -20.89 2.87 37.50
CA LEU A 203 -21.54 3.75 38.44
C LEU A 203 -21.70 2.88 39.67
N ALA A 204 -20.94 3.18 40.72
CA ALA A 204 -21.20 2.65 42.04
C ALA A 204 -22.65 3.01 42.33
N ASP A 205 -23.50 2.01 42.40
CA ASP A 205 -24.90 2.15 42.81
C ASP A 205 -24.91 2.67 44.25
N PRO A 206 -25.32 3.93 44.52
CA PRO A 206 -25.36 4.45 45.89
C PRO A 206 -26.46 3.81 46.71
N GLY A 207 -27.21 2.85 46.14
CA GLY A 207 -28.35 2.21 46.79
C GLY A 207 -28.01 1.07 47.75
N ASN A 208 -26.78 0.55 47.74
CA ASN A 208 -26.47 -0.66 48.52
C ASN A 208 -25.85 -0.40 49.92
N GLU A 209 -25.63 0.85 50.28
CA GLU A 209 -25.14 1.20 51.64
C GLU A 209 -26.25 1.29 52.72
N ARG A 210 -27.55 1.23 52.35
CA ARG A 210 -28.64 1.37 53.30
C ARG A 210 -29.17 0.05 53.89
N LEU A 211 -28.69 -1.10 53.45
CA LEU A 211 -29.16 -2.41 53.96
C LEU A 211 -28.19 -3.09 54.92
N ALA A 212 -27.10 -2.47 55.30
CA ALA A 212 -26.14 -3.02 56.26
C ALA A 212 -26.26 -2.41 57.68
N GLN A 213 -27.32 -1.65 57.95
CA GLN A 213 -27.56 -1.04 59.29
C GLN A 213 -28.98 -1.36 59.79
N VAL A 214 -29.37 -2.65 59.83
CA VAL A 214 -30.51 -3.11 60.67
C VAL A 214 -30.11 -4.41 61.35
#